data_238f0689281a51c76d8bde335080a872
#
_entry.id   238f0689281a51c76d8bde335080a872
#
_cell.length_a   1.000
_cell.length_b   1.000
_cell.length_c   1.000
_cell.angle_alpha   90.00
_cell.angle_beta   90.00
_cell.angle_gamma   90.00
#
_symmetry.space_group_name_H-M   'P 1'
#
loop_
_entity.id
_entity.type
_entity.pdbx_description
1 polymer ?
#
loop_
_entity_poly.entity_id
_entity_poly.type
_entity_poly.pdbx_seq_one_letter_code
_entity_poly.pdbx_strand_id
1 'polypeptide(L)'
;MYVVATAGHVDHGKSTLVRALTEMDPDRWEEEKRRGLTIDLGFAWTTLPSGADVAFVDVPGHEKFLGNMLAGVGPAPVVLFVVAADEGWQAQSTDHRDALRALGVKHGIIALTRSDRATVDRTAEIRTQLAGTPLADAPIIPVSAPRGDGIAALRQVLDEVLAAAPAPDEQAPVRLWVDRAFSVKGAGTVVTGTLSAGTLRVGDSLKVAAAGGERDVEIRGLHSENRAQDSLGPVTRAAVNLRGADAADIHRGDVLLTPGAWCLVDHLDVRRTFGAELDGLPDNLVVHTGTAGVEAHLRPLSADFARISLAHPQPLRLLDRFVVRSPGGRHVVAGVETVDLRPPELNRRGAARRRAEDLSAQHSFRDPATYLRRVGFARVDDLARDGFTTAAPPQGIIAFRDWWIAASQVTRWKHALTDALHAHAAAHPLAPGMPRKAAMDALGLQEEGLLGLAIAAAKVESSEGVLRLPGQRADLGAAERGVVAIEERLKAEPFVAPEADDLTELGLGPKELAAAERAGRLLRLKQGIVLLPSAPEEARRRLAELEQPFTLSAARKALGTTRRVAIPLLEYLDAQRITRRGDGGQRTLR
;
A
#
# COMPACT_ATOMS: atom_id res chain seq x y z
N MET A 1 20.17 -2.82 -23.00
CA MET A 1 19.33 -3.61 -23.93
C MET A 1 17.99 -2.94 -24.06
N TYR A 2 17.28 -3.09 -25.21
CA TYR A 2 15.94 -2.53 -25.42
C TYR A 2 14.99 -3.61 -25.93
N VAL A 3 13.67 -3.41 -25.74
CA VAL A 3 12.65 -4.30 -26.28
C VAL A 3 11.70 -3.49 -27.17
N VAL A 4 11.49 -3.96 -28.38
CA VAL A 4 10.60 -3.37 -29.39
C VAL A 4 9.55 -4.39 -29.79
N ALA A 5 8.26 -4.05 -29.64
CA ALA A 5 7.19 -4.92 -30.12
C ALA A 5 6.78 -4.51 -31.55
N THR A 6 6.47 -5.50 -32.41
CA THR A 6 5.84 -5.20 -33.70
C THR A 6 4.34 -4.92 -33.51
N ALA A 7 3.73 -4.18 -34.45
CA ALA A 7 2.29 -3.99 -34.54
C ALA A 7 1.89 -3.83 -36.01
N GLY A 8 0.62 -4.03 -36.35
CA GLY A 8 0.12 -3.87 -37.71
C GLY A 8 -0.66 -5.10 -38.20
N HIS A 9 -1.28 -4.95 -39.37
CA HIS A 9 -2.16 -5.96 -39.99
C HIS A 9 -1.45 -7.28 -40.26
N VAL A 10 -2.20 -8.39 -40.32
CA VAL A 10 -1.70 -9.66 -40.85
C VAL A 10 -1.18 -9.45 -42.28
N ASP A 11 -0.17 -10.20 -42.68
CA ASP A 11 0.47 -10.14 -44.01
C ASP A 11 1.14 -8.79 -44.40
N HIS A 12 1.14 -7.77 -43.52
CA HIS A 12 1.93 -6.55 -43.77
C HIS A 12 3.45 -6.74 -43.63
N GLY A 13 3.91 -7.96 -43.37
CA GLY A 13 5.32 -8.31 -43.38
C GLY A 13 6.07 -8.05 -42.09
N LYS A 14 5.41 -8.11 -40.92
CA LYS A 14 6.05 -7.96 -39.60
C LYS A 14 7.22 -8.94 -39.41
N SER A 15 6.95 -10.25 -39.45
CA SER A 15 7.95 -11.29 -39.26
C SER A 15 9.06 -11.24 -40.34
N THR A 16 8.70 -10.90 -41.58
CA THR A 16 9.67 -10.71 -42.68
C THR A 16 10.59 -9.52 -42.39
N LEU A 17 10.04 -8.41 -41.85
CA LEU A 17 10.83 -7.24 -41.46
C LEU A 17 11.76 -7.55 -40.29
N VAL A 18 11.23 -8.22 -39.24
CA VAL A 18 12.05 -8.66 -38.10
C VAL A 18 13.20 -9.55 -38.58
N ARG A 19 12.94 -10.52 -39.48
CA ARG A 19 13.98 -11.35 -40.06
C ARG A 19 15.04 -10.53 -40.82
N ALA A 20 14.63 -9.51 -41.60
CA ALA A 20 15.57 -8.64 -42.31
C ALA A 20 16.42 -7.76 -41.38
N LEU A 21 15.88 -7.39 -40.21
CA LEU A 21 16.59 -6.60 -39.20
C LEU A 21 17.57 -7.44 -38.35
N THR A 22 17.26 -8.72 -38.13
CA THR A 22 17.94 -9.56 -37.12
C THR A 22 18.66 -10.78 -37.72
N GLU A 23 18.40 -11.14 -38.97
CA GLU A 23 18.82 -12.38 -39.63
C GLU A 23 18.27 -13.64 -38.93
N MET A 24 17.33 -13.50 -38.02
CA MET A 24 16.68 -14.58 -37.25
C MET A 24 15.25 -14.77 -37.71
N ASP A 25 14.75 -16.01 -37.71
CA ASP A 25 13.35 -16.33 -37.95
C ASP A 25 12.57 -16.24 -36.61
N PRO A 26 11.65 -15.28 -36.41
CA PRO A 26 10.88 -15.18 -35.21
C PRO A 26 9.82 -16.29 -35.07
N ASP A 27 9.35 -16.88 -36.20
CA ASP A 27 8.34 -17.93 -36.24
C ASP A 27 8.92 -19.29 -35.82
N ARG A 28 8.44 -19.85 -34.72
CA ARG A 28 8.97 -21.09 -34.12
C ARG A 28 8.18 -22.33 -34.49
N TRP A 29 6.86 -22.18 -34.67
CA TRP A 29 5.97 -23.31 -34.87
C TRP A 29 5.90 -23.69 -36.35
N GLU A 30 6.00 -25.00 -36.63
CA GLU A 30 5.81 -25.50 -38.00
C GLU A 30 4.42 -25.11 -38.56
N GLU A 31 3.42 -24.96 -37.66
CA GLU A 31 2.08 -24.53 -38.05
C GLU A 31 2.05 -23.06 -38.49
N GLU A 32 2.81 -22.17 -37.87
CA GLU A 32 3.01 -20.78 -38.30
C GLU A 32 3.62 -20.73 -39.69
N LYS A 33 4.68 -21.50 -39.89
CA LYS A 33 5.36 -21.63 -41.21
C LYS A 33 4.42 -22.20 -42.27
N ARG A 34 3.60 -23.19 -41.92
CA ARG A 34 2.67 -23.81 -42.87
C ARG A 34 1.52 -22.87 -43.24
N ARG A 35 1.01 -22.09 -42.27
CA ARG A 35 -0.09 -21.15 -42.47
C ARG A 35 0.36 -19.77 -42.96
N GLY A 36 1.64 -19.46 -42.89
CA GLY A 36 2.21 -18.17 -43.23
C GLY A 36 1.79 -17.03 -42.31
N LEU A 37 1.35 -17.35 -41.06
CA LEU A 37 0.90 -16.33 -40.12
C LEU A 37 1.41 -16.64 -38.69
N THR A 38 1.81 -15.61 -37.96
CA THR A 38 2.20 -15.69 -36.55
C THR A 38 0.98 -15.93 -35.66
N ILE A 39 1.04 -16.95 -34.81
CA ILE A 39 -0.03 -17.37 -33.90
C ILE A 39 0.28 -16.94 -32.48
N ASP A 40 1.51 -17.16 -32.03
CA ASP A 40 2.01 -16.78 -30.71
C ASP A 40 3.12 -15.73 -30.84
N LEU A 41 3.73 -15.32 -29.73
CA LEU A 41 4.80 -14.33 -29.72
C LEU A 41 6.09 -14.92 -30.33
N GLY A 42 6.63 -14.28 -31.35
CA GLY A 42 7.96 -14.54 -31.91
C GLY A 42 9.02 -13.68 -31.20
N PHE A 43 10.26 -14.17 -31.17
CA PHE A 43 11.36 -13.43 -30.55
C PHE A 43 12.63 -13.52 -31.40
N ALA A 44 13.23 -12.36 -31.66
CA ALA A 44 14.49 -12.22 -32.35
C ALA A 44 15.26 -11.05 -31.73
N TRP A 45 16.57 -10.99 -31.93
CA TRP A 45 17.41 -9.91 -31.40
C TRP A 45 18.54 -9.57 -32.38
N THR A 46 19.06 -8.35 -32.21
CA THR A 46 20.21 -7.86 -33.00
C THR A 46 20.92 -6.77 -32.24
N THR A 47 22.13 -6.43 -32.65
CA THR A 47 22.83 -5.24 -32.18
C THR A 47 22.69 -4.13 -33.21
N LEU A 48 22.31 -2.93 -32.76
CA LEU A 48 22.15 -1.73 -33.58
C LEU A 48 23.52 -1.07 -33.89
N PRO A 49 23.58 -0.11 -34.84
CA PRO A 49 24.83 0.59 -35.18
C PRO A 49 25.51 1.28 -33.99
N SER A 50 24.78 1.75 -33.00
CA SER A 50 25.33 2.32 -31.75
C SER A 50 26.03 1.31 -30.84
N GLY A 51 25.88 0.01 -31.10
CA GLY A 51 26.29 -1.07 -30.21
C GLY A 51 25.19 -1.45 -29.18
N ALA A 52 24.02 -0.84 -29.22
CA ALA A 52 22.91 -1.19 -28.35
C ALA A 52 22.24 -2.50 -28.80
N ASP A 53 22.05 -3.45 -27.89
CA ASP A 53 21.28 -4.65 -28.14
C ASP A 53 19.78 -4.37 -28.09
N VAL A 54 19.03 -4.91 -29.03
CA VAL A 54 17.58 -4.81 -29.14
C VAL A 54 16.96 -6.17 -29.39
N ALA A 55 15.95 -6.51 -28.56
CA ALA A 55 15.10 -7.67 -28.76
C ALA A 55 13.76 -7.24 -29.37
N PHE A 56 13.33 -7.95 -30.41
CA PHE A 56 12.02 -7.79 -31.02
C PHE A 56 11.04 -8.83 -30.46
N VAL A 57 9.86 -8.35 -30.12
CA VAL A 57 8.68 -9.18 -29.82
C VAL A 57 7.77 -9.11 -31.04
N ASP A 58 7.82 -10.14 -31.89
CA ASP A 58 6.95 -10.22 -33.07
C ASP A 58 5.57 -10.73 -32.65
N VAL A 59 4.55 -9.91 -32.86
CA VAL A 59 3.19 -10.20 -32.41
C VAL A 59 2.29 -10.63 -33.57
N PRO A 60 1.31 -11.53 -33.33
CA PRO A 60 0.35 -11.91 -34.34
C PRO A 60 -0.49 -10.71 -34.81
N GLY A 61 -0.77 -10.66 -36.11
CA GLY A 61 -1.59 -9.59 -36.72
C GLY A 61 -3.09 -9.88 -36.74
N HIS A 62 -3.49 -11.14 -36.64
CA HIS A 62 -4.87 -11.57 -36.80
C HIS A 62 -5.72 -11.31 -35.54
N GLU A 63 -6.94 -10.79 -35.71
CA GLU A 63 -7.89 -10.41 -34.64
C GLU A 63 -8.15 -11.49 -33.58
N LYS A 64 -8.14 -12.78 -33.97
CA LYS A 64 -8.28 -13.92 -33.05
C LYS A 64 -7.18 -13.99 -32.00
N PHE A 65 -6.02 -13.43 -32.30
CA PHE A 65 -4.83 -13.46 -31.43
C PHE A 65 -4.54 -12.11 -30.76
N LEU A 66 -5.53 -11.21 -30.71
CA LEU A 66 -5.37 -9.90 -30.08
C LEU A 66 -4.88 -10.01 -28.63
N GLY A 67 -5.32 -11.03 -27.86
CA GLY A 67 -4.79 -11.29 -26.52
C GLY A 67 -3.29 -11.60 -26.48
N ASN A 68 -2.78 -12.34 -27.47
CA ASN A 68 -1.34 -12.59 -27.63
C ASN A 68 -0.58 -11.31 -28.01
N MET A 69 -1.16 -10.52 -28.93
CA MET A 69 -0.62 -9.21 -29.31
C MET A 69 -0.49 -8.30 -28.08
N LEU A 70 -1.53 -8.18 -27.27
CA LEU A 70 -1.53 -7.36 -26.06
C LEU A 70 -0.46 -7.81 -25.05
N ALA A 71 -0.29 -9.13 -24.89
CA ALA A 71 0.74 -9.68 -24.03
C ALA A 71 2.18 -9.37 -24.51
N GLY A 72 2.38 -9.24 -25.82
CA GLY A 72 3.67 -8.86 -26.38
C GLY A 72 3.97 -7.37 -26.32
N VAL A 73 2.94 -6.54 -26.57
CA VAL A 73 3.08 -5.08 -26.61
C VAL A 73 3.05 -4.45 -25.21
N GLY A 74 2.25 -4.99 -24.29
CA GLY A 74 2.03 -4.38 -22.98
C GLY A 74 3.32 -4.05 -22.20
N PRO A 75 4.30 -4.95 -22.14
CA PRO A 75 5.58 -4.70 -21.46
C PRO A 75 6.62 -3.94 -22.29
N ALA A 76 6.41 -3.76 -23.61
CA ALA A 76 7.40 -3.14 -24.50
C ALA A 76 7.25 -1.61 -24.52
N PRO A 77 8.33 -0.84 -24.31
CA PRO A 77 8.27 0.61 -24.27
C PRO A 77 8.20 1.28 -25.64
N VAL A 78 8.61 0.59 -26.70
CA VAL A 78 8.71 1.08 -28.07
C VAL A 78 8.02 0.11 -29.04
N VAL A 79 7.34 0.65 -30.05
CA VAL A 79 6.66 -0.14 -31.06
C VAL A 79 7.21 0.12 -32.47
N LEU A 80 7.36 -0.96 -33.25
CA LEU A 80 7.58 -0.94 -34.68
C LEU A 80 6.24 -1.23 -35.37
N PHE A 81 5.53 -0.17 -35.79
CA PHE A 81 4.22 -0.30 -36.43
C PHE A 81 4.41 -0.51 -37.93
N VAL A 82 3.90 -1.61 -38.44
CA VAL A 82 4.13 -2.07 -39.82
C VAL A 82 2.87 -1.86 -40.67
N VAL A 83 3.01 -1.12 -41.77
CA VAL A 83 1.98 -0.89 -42.78
C VAL A 83 2.54 -1.25 -44.16
N ALA A 84 1.81 -2.02 -44.96
CA ALA A 84 2.25 -2.36 -46.29
C ALA A 84 1.91 -1.20 -47.28
N ALA A 85 2.89 -0.75 -48.03
CA ALA A 85 2.76 0.40 -48.94
C ALA A 85 1.78 0.16 -50.12
N ASP A 86 1.69 -1.09 -50.59
CA ASP A 86 0.78 -1.52 -51.64
C ASP A 86 -0.69 -1.57 -51.17
N GLU A 87 -0.92 -1.95 -49.90
CA GLU A 87 -2.29 -2.13 -49.36
C GLU A 87 -2.80 -0.91 -48.53
N GLY A 88 -1.91 -0.17 -47.89
CA GLY A 88 -2.25 0.95 -47.01
C GLY A 88 -2.83 0.52 -45.65
N TRP A 89 -3.62 1.38 -45.01
CA TRP A 89 -4.16 1.14 -43.69
C TRP A 89 -5.29 0.11 -43.71
N GLN A 90 -5.26 -0.90 -42.83
CA GLN A 90 -6.25 -1.97 -42.78
C GLN A 90 -6.96 -2.06 -41.41
N ALA A 91 -8.07 -2.81 -41.35
CA ALA A 91 -8.89 -2.92 -40.14
C ALA A 91 -8.11 -3.33 -38.90
N GLN A 92 -7.26 -4.36 -39.01
CA GLN A 92 -6.44 -4.81 -37.87
C GLN A 92 -5.34 -3.81 -37.49
N SER A 93 -4.91 -2.94 -38.41
CA SER A 93 -4.06 -1.79 -38.07
C SER A 93 -4.77 -0.83 -37.10
N THR A 94 -6.08 -0.65 -37.27
CA THR A 94 -6.91 0.13 -36.35
C THR A 94 -6.97 -0.52 -34.96
N ASP A 95 -7.20 -1.83 -34.86
CA ASP A 95 -7.22 -2.55 -33.57
C ASP A 95 -5.89 -2.44 -32.83
N HIS A 96 -4.78 -2.57 -33.57
CA HIS A 96 -3.44 -2.44 -32.99
C HIS A 96 -3.15 -1.01 -32.54
N ARG A 97 -3.52 0.01 -33.35
CA ARG A 97 -3.44 1.42 -32.96
C ARG A 97 -4.20 1.70 -31.66
N ASP A 98 -5.42 1.19 -31.58
CA ASP A 98 -6.31 1.42 -30.44
C ASP A 98 -5.81 0.70 -29.17
N ALA A 99 -5.24 -0.49 -29.33
CA ALA A 99 -4.54 -1.20 -28.26
C ALA A 99 -3.31 -0.42 -27.74
N LEU A 100 -2.46 0.07 -28.65
CA LEU A 100 -1.30 0.90 -28.29
C LEU A 100 -1.70 2.19 -27.57
N ARG A 101 -2.78 2.84 -28.04
CA ARG A 101 -3.33 4.03 -27.42
C ARG A 101 -3.86 3.76 -26.02
N ALA A 102 -4.59 2.65 -25.84
CA ALA A 102 -5.10 2.22 -24.53
C ALA A 102 -3.96 1.91 -23.54
N LEU A 103 -2.92 1.20 -24.00
CA LEU A 103 -1.73 0.90 -23.21
C LEU A 103 -0.82 2.13 -22.98
N GLY A 104 -1.04 3.22 -23.73
CA GLY A 104 -0.28 4.46 -23.59
C GLY A 104 1.16 4.36 -24.10
N VAL A 105 1.39 3.53 -25.11
CA VAL A 105 2.68 3.44 -25.80
C VAL A 105 2.96 4.77 -26.51
N LYS A 106 4.07 5.42 -26.17
CA LYS A 106 4.40 6.78 -26.61
C LYS A 106 5.48 6.83 -27.68
N HIS A 107 6.31 5.82 -27.74
CA HIS A 107 7.47 5.79 -28.63
C HIS A 107 7.28 4.73 -29.69
N GLY A 108 7.58 5.06 -30.93
CA GLY A 108 7.46 4.10 -32.02
C GLY A 108 7.95 4.64 -33.36
N ILE A 109 8.01 3.73 -34.31
CA ILE A 109 8.39 3.97 -35.70
C ILE A 109 7.38 3.29 -36.60
N ILE A 110 7.03 3.92 -37.70
CA ILE A 110 6.17 3.33 -38.72
C ILE A 110 7.06 2.79 -39.83
N ALA A 111 7.09 1.48 -39.99
CA ALA A 111 7.75 0.84 -41.12
C ALA A 111 6.75 0.67 -42.27
N LEU A 112 6.96 1.38 -43.39
CA LEU A 112 6.15 1.27 -44.59
C LEU A 112 6.76 0.20 -45.47
N THR A 113 6.33 -1.06 -45.27
CA THR A 113 6.88 -2.23 -45.95
C THR A 113 6.44 -2.35 -47.41
N ARG A 114 7.04 -3.27 -48.16
CA ARG A 114 6.77 -3.48 -49.60
C ARG A 114 6.86 -2.17 -50.39
N SER A 115 7.78 -1.29 -50.04
CA SER A 115 7.99 -0.02 -50.74
C SER A 115 8.34 -0.17 -52.21
N ASP A 116 8.90 -1.31 -52.58
CA ASP A 116 9.20 -1.71 -53.99
C ASP A 116 7.95 -2.00 -54.81
N ARG A 117 6.79 -2.19 -54.19
CA ARG A 117 5.46 -2.42 -54.84
C ARG A 117 4.55 -1.22 -54.73
N ALA A 118 4.96 -0.16 -54.05
CA ALA A 118 4.14 1.02 -53.83
C ALA A 118 3.87 1.76 -55.14
N THR A 119 2.61 2.03 -55.40
CA THR A 119 2.12 2.88 -56.53
C THR A 119 1.63 4.23 -56.06
N VAL A 120 1.41 4.39 -54.75
CA VAL A 120 0.82 5.60 -54.13
C VAL A 120 1.58 5.87 -52.84
N ASP A 121 1.82 7.15 -52.53
CA ASP A 121 2.33 7.56 -51.22
C ASP A 121 1.23 7.44 -50.13
N ARG A 122 1.46 6.60 -49.13
CA ARG A 122 0.54 6.35 -48.01
C ARG A 122 0.77 7.24 -46.80
N THR A 123 1.76 8.13 -46.84
CA THR A 123 2.16 8.95 -45.69
C THR A 123 0.99 9.78 -45.13
N ALA A 124 0.24 10.45 -45.97
CA ALA A 124 -0.92 11.28 -45.55
C ALA A 124 -2.05 10.43 -44.94
N GLU A 125 -2.34 9.25 -45.50
CA GLU A 125 -3.29 8.29 -44.96
C GLU A 125 -2.87 7.83 -43.56
N ILE A 126 -1.63 7.40 -43.39
CA ILE A 126 -1.09 6.93 -42.12
C ILE A 126 -1.13 8.05 -41.05
N ARG A 127 -0.73 9.27 -41.39
CA ARG A 127 -0.81 10.44 -40.50
C ARG A 127 -2.25 10.70 -40.03
N THR A 128 -3.21 10.61 -40.94
CA THR A 128 -4.64 10.78 -40.62
C THR A 128 -5.11 9.71 -39.63
N GLN A 129 -4.71 8.45 -39.84
CA GLN A 129 -5.09 7.34 -38.94
C GLN A 129 -4.43 7.41 -37.57
N LEU A 130 -3.25 7.98 -37.47
CA LEU A 130 -2.52 8.15 -36.22
C LEU A 130 -2.83 9.47 -35.51
N ALA A 131 -3.59 10.37 -36.12
CA ALA A 131 -3.94 11.67 -35.54
C ALA A 131 -4.60 11.51 -34.15
N GLY A 132 -4.17 12.32 -33.19
CA GLY A 132 -4.66 12.27 -31.81
C GLY A 132 -4.20 11.03 -31.02
N THR A 133 -3.22 10.30 -31.52
CA THR A 133 -2.52 9.24 -30.78
C THR A 133 -1.11 9.69 -30.40
N PRO A 134 -0.45 9.06 -29.43
CA PRO A 134 0.96 9.34 -29.12
C PRO A 134 1.93 9.10 -30.27
N LEU A 135 1.54 8.33 -31.28
CA LEU A 135 2.34 8.00 -32.47
C LEU A 135 2.08 8.92 -33.67
N ALA A 136 1.30 10.01 -33.52
CA ALA A 136 0.96 10.93 -34.60
C ALA A 136 2.18 11.46 -35.36
N ASP A 137 3.27 11.76 -34.63
CA ASP A 137 4.51 12.30 -35.17
C ASP A 137 5.64 11.27 -35.32
N ALA A 138 5.33 9.96 -35.14
CA ALA A 138 6.31 8.90 -35.28
C ALA A 138 6.97 8.91 -36.67
N PRO A 139 8.29 8.68 -36.81
CA PRO A 139 8.94 8.63 -38.11
C PRO A 139 8.35 7.51 -38.98
N ILE A 140 8.16 7.81 -40.28
CA ILE A 140 7.68 6.84 -41.28
C ILE A 140 8.86 6.50 -42.20
N ILE A 141 9.25 5.24 -42.22
CA ILE A 141 10.43 4.76 -42.99
C ILE A 141 9.95 3.76 -44.04
N PRO A 142 10.06 4.08 -45.33
CA PRO A 142 9.79 3.11 -46.40
C PRO A 142 10.88 2.04 -46.45
N VAL A 143 10.46 0.76 -46.49
CA VAL A 143 11.36 -0.38 -46.50
C VAL A 143 10.91 -1.47 -47.48
N SER A 144 11.86 -2.14 -48.11
CA SER A 144 11.64 -3.40 -48.82
C SER A 144 12.56 -4.47 -48.23
N ALA A 145 12.02 -5.32 -47.35
CA ALA A 145 12.79 -6.38 -46.71
C ALA A 145 13.44 -7.36 -47.75
N PRO A 146 12.75 -7.78 -48.84
CA PRO A 146 13.38 -8.66 -49.84
C PRO A 146 14.55 -8.02 -50.62
N ARG A 147 14.53 -6.69 -50.79
CA ARG A 147 15.60 -5.94 -51.49
C ARG A 147 16.65 -5.38 -50.54
N GLY A 148 16.37 -5.30 -49.25
CA GLY A 148 17.22 -4.63 -48.27
C GLY A 148 17.09 -3.10 -48.30
N ASP A 149 16.22 -2.53 -49.14
CA ASP A 149 16.03 -1.07 -49.26
C ASP A 149 15.46 -0.53 -47.96
N GLY A 150 16.02 0.56 -47.45
CA GLY A 150 15.53 1.26 -46.23
C GLY A 150 15.87 0.57 -44.91
N ILE A 151 16.40 -0.67 -44.90
CA ILE A 151 16.72 -1.41 -43.65
C ILE A 151 17.80 -0.69 -42.84
N ALA A 152 18.87 -0.16 -43.49
CA ALA A 152 19.90 0.60 -42.78
C ALA A 152 19.37 1.88 -42.16
N ALA A 153 18.51 2.61 -42.89
CA ALA A 153 17.84 3.82 -42.38
C ALA A 153 16.91 3.49 -41.20
N LEU A 154 16.15 2.40 -41.27
CA LEU A 154 15.29 1.95 -40.19
C LEU A 154 16.11 1.59 -38.93
N ARG A 155 17.25 0.92 -39.07
CA ARG A 155 18.16 0.61 -37.94
C ARG A 155 18.71 1.88 -37.28
N GLN A 156 19.02 2.91 -38.06
CA GLN A 156 19.49 4.19 -37.52
C GLN A 156 18.37 4.92 -36.79
N VAL A 157 17.17 5.00 -37.36
CA VAL A 157 16.02 5.66 -36.70
C VAL A 157 15.59 4.89 -35.44
N LEU A 158 15.73 3.56 -35.43
CA LEU A 158 15.53 2.76 -34.21
C LEU A 158 16.51 3.19 -33.11
N ASP A 159 17.79 3.36 -33.42
CA ASP A 159 18.78 3.86 -32.45
C ASP A 159 18.38 5.23 -31.87
N GLU A 160 17.96 6.16 -32.73
CA GLU A 160 17.54 7.51 -32.32
C GLU A 160 16.31 7.47 -31.40
N VAL A 161 15.29 6.70 -31.77
CA VAL A 161 14.05 6.57 -30.97
C VAL A 161 14.30 5.88 -29.64
N LEU A 162 15.15 4.86 -29.62
CA LEU A 162 15.51 4.14 -28.39
C LEU A 162 16.35 5.01 -27.45
N ALA A 163 17.30 5.79 -28.01
CA ALA A 163 18.10 6.74 -27.23
C ALA A 163 17.26 7.89 -26.63
N ALA A 164 16.19 8.29 -27.32
CA ALA A 164 15.25 9.31 -26.83
C ALA A 164 14.21 8.78 -25.83
N ALA A 165 14.05 7.46 -25.72
CA ALA A 165 13.13 6.86 -24.76
C ALA A 165 13.60 7.11 -23.32
N PRO A 166 12.70 7.31 -22.36
CA PRO A 166 13.07 7.50 -20.97
C PRO A 166 13.93 6.34 -20.45
N ALA A 167 15.00 6.68 -19.73
CA ALA A 167 15.82 5.66 -19.09
C ALA A 167 14.96 4.86 -18.09
N PRO A 168 15.01 3.53 -18.14
CA PRO A 168 14.25 2.70 -17.21
C PRO A 168 14.86 2.77 -15.81
N ASP A 169 14.02 2.60 -14.78
CA ASP A 169 14.45 2.62 -13.39
C ASP A 169 15.00 1.22 -12.98
N GLU A 170 16.32 1.13 -12.84
CA GLU A 170 17.00 -0.09 -12.41
C GLU A 170 16.80 -0.43 -10.94
N GLN A 171 16.43 0.55 -10.12
CA GLN A 171 16.19 0.40 -8.68
C GLN A 171 14.72 0.11 -8.34
N ALA A 172 13.84 0.19 -9.32
CA ALA A 172 12.43 -0.10 -9.11
C ALA A 172 12.20 -1.54 -8.62
N PRO A 173 11.18 -1.78 -7.81
CA PRO A 173 10.75 -3.13 -7.51
C PRO A 173 10.36 -3.90 -8.77
N VAL A 174 10.81 -5.15 -8.86
CA VAL A 174 10.53 -6.04 -10.00
C VAL A 174 9.04 -6.33 -10.10
N ARG A 175 8.50 -6.18 -11.32
CA ARG A 175 7.22 -6.73 -11.78
C ARG A 175 7.43 -7.28 -13.18
N LEU A 176 7.65 -8.59 -13.27
CA LEU A 176 7.86 -9.28 -14.54
C LEU A 176 6.64 -10.15 -14.84
N TRP A 177 5.86 -9.74 -15.85
CA TRP A 177 4.72 -10.49 -16.36
C TRP A 177 5.19 -11.72 -17.13
N VAL A 178 4.71 -12.89 -16.74
CA VAL A 178 5.05 -14.16 -17.40
C VAL A 178 4.25 -14.28 -18.70
N ASP A 179 4.94 -14.54 -19.78
CA ASP A 179 4.31 -14.87 -21.06
C ASP A 179 4.38 -16.36 -21.40
N ARG A 180 5.39 -17.08 -20.88
CA ARG A 180 5.52 -18.53 -20.99
C ARG A 180 6.16 -19.14 -19.74
N ALA A 181 5.74 -20.36 -19.41
CA ALA A 181 6.41 -21.23 -18.45
C ALA A 181 6.61 -22.61 -19.07
N PHE A 182 7.76 -23.22 -18.82
CA PHE A 182 8.10 -24.55 -19.33
C PHE A 182 9.18 -25.20 -18.47
N SER A 183 9.25 -26.54 -18.54
CA SER A 183 10.30 -27.30 -17.88
C SER A 183 11.45 -27.57 -18.82
N VAL A 184 12.69 -27.36 -18.34
CA VAL A 184 13.93 -27.68 -19.06
C VAL A 184 14.62 -28.83 -18.35
N LYS A 185 14.94 -29.90 -19.10
CA LYS A 185 15.63 -31.08 -18.54
C LYS A 185 16.95 -30.65 -17.88
N GLY A 186 17.11 -30.96 -16.61
CA GLY A 186 18.28 -30.60 -15.79
C GLY A 186 18.29 -29.20 -15.21
N ALA A 187 17.52 -28.25 -15.74
CA ALA A 187 17.42 -26.91 -15.21
C ALA A 187 16.15 -26.70 -14.34
N GLY A 188 15.06 -27.43 -14.61
CA GLY A 188 13.80 -27.27 -13.89
C GLY A 188 12.87 -26.27 -14.55
N THR A 189 12.14 -25.51 -13.75
CA THR A 189 11.14 -24.53 -14.20
C THR A 189 11.80 -23.27 -14.75
N VAL A 190 11.44 -22.90 -15.96
CA VAL A 190 11.85 -21.64 -16.59
C VAL A 190 10.61 -20.85 -16.98
N VAL A 191 10.57 -19.58 -16.57
CA VAL A 191 9.56 -18.62 -17.02
C VAL A 191 10.21 -17.56 -17.89
N THR A 192 9.45 -17.02 -18.83
CA THR A 192 9.91 -15.92 -19.68
C THR A 192 8.99 -14.71 -19.57
N GLY A 193 9.56 -13.53 -19.72
CA GLY A 193 8.85 -12.26 -19.68
C GLY A 193 9.74 -11.08 -20.07
N THR A 194 9.15 -9.91 -20.25
CA THR A 194 9.89 -8.66 -20.44
C THR A 194 9.98 -7.92 -19.11
N LEU A 195 11.21 -7.69 -18.64
CA LEU A 195 11.51 -6.88 -17.47
C LEU A 195 11.49 -5.41 -17.88
N SER A 196 10.47 -4.67 -17.50
CA SER A 196 10.30 -3.25 -17.86
C SER A 196 10.99 -2.29 -16.89
N ALA A 197 11.20 -2.70 -15.64
CA ALA A 197 11.85 -1.92 -14.58
C ALA A 197 12.45 -2.85 -13.54
N GLY A 198 13.40 -2.36 -12.75
CA GLY A 198 14.10 -3.14 -11.72
C GLY A 198 15.21 -4.01 -12.30
N THR A 199 15.92 -4.70 -11.43
CA THR A 199 17.03 -5.59 -11.78
C THR A 199 16.81 -6.96 -11.16
N LEU A 200 16.99 -8.03 -11.95
CA LEU A 200 17.00 -9.41 -11.49
C LEU A 200 18.45 -9.90 -11.29
N ARG A 201 18.71 -10.64 -10.23
CA ARG A 201 20.01 -11.28 -9.95
C ARG A 201 19.83 -12.74 -9.60
N VAL A 202 20.80 -13.57 -9.97
CA VAL A 202 20.85 -14.97 -9.51
C VAL A 202 20.92 -14.97 -7.97
N GLY A 203 20.09 -15.79 -7.34
CA GLY A 203 19.93 -15.85 -5.88
C GLY A 203 18.85 -14.94 -5.29
N ASP A 204 18.24 -14.05 -6.09
CA ASP A 204 17.13 -13.22 -5.61
C ASP A 204 15.94 -14.09 -5.21
N SER A 205 15.35 -13.74 -4.06
CA SER A 205 14.06 -14.26 -3.61
C SER A 205 12.93 -13.38 -4.15
N LEU A 206 12.01 -13.98 -4.87
CA LEU A 206 10.83 -13.33 -5.45
C LEU A 206 9.56 -14.04 -5.04
N LYS A 207 8.42 -13.48 -5.41
CA LYS A 207 7.10 -14.14 -5.34
C LYS A 207 6.54 -14.33 -6.75
N VAL A 208 5.92 -15.48 -6.98
CA VAL A 208 4.99 -15.67 -8.10
C VAL A 208 3.60 -15.33 -7.59
N ALA A 209 2.96 -14.31 -8.15
CA ALA A 209 1.55 -14.02 -7.96
C ALA A 209 0.76 -14.66 -9.09
N ALA A 210 -0.14 -15.58 -8.74
CA ALA A 210 -1.02 -16.33 -9.63
C ALA A 210 -2.46 -16.26 -9.11
N ALA A 211 -3.43 -16.75 -9.88
CA ALA A 211 -4.84 -16.79 -9.46
C ALA A 211 -5.07 -17.56 -8.14
N GLY A 212 -4.21 -18.55 -7.84
CA GLY A 212 -4.23 -19.33 -6.59
C GLY A 212 -3.54 -18.67 -5.39
N GLY A 213 -3.03 -17.46 -5.51
CA GLY A 213 -2.30 -16.73 -4.47
C GLY A 213 -0.81 -16.54 -4.77
N GLU A 214 -0.06 -16.14 -3.75
CA GLU A 214 1.37 -15.90 -3.85
C GLU A 214 2.18 -17.13 -3.41
N ARG A 215 3.32 -17.36 -4.09
CA ARG A 215 4.29 -18.42 -3.75
C ARG A 215 5.72 -17.85 -3.79
N ASP A 216 6.52 -18.20 -2.80
CA ASP A 216 7.93 -17.81 -2.76
C ASP A 216 8.75 -18.65 -3.74
N VAL A 217 9.64 -18.00 -4.47
CA VAL A 217 10.56 -18.61 -5.44
C VAL A 217 11.93 -17.97 -5.36
N GLU A 218 12.96 -18.71 -5.80
CA GLU A 218 14.35 -18.25 -5.87
C GLU A 218 14.85 -18.32 -7.31
N ILE A 219 15.60 -17.33 -7.76
CA ILE A 219 16.23 -17.31 -9.08
C ILE A 219 17.49 -18.20 -9.04
N ARG A 220 17.47 -19.32 -9.77
CA ARG A 220 18.62 -20.21 -9.94
C ARG A 220 19.54 -19.79 -11.07
N GLY A 221 19.01 -19.11 -12.07
CA GLY A 221 19.77 -18.70 -13.24
C GLY A 221 18.95 -17.76 -14.12
N LEU A 222 19.65 -16.94 -14.85
CA LEU A 222 19.10 -15.95 -15.77
C LEU A 222 19.69 -16.12 -17.15
N HIS A 223 18.86 -15.97 -18.18
CA HIS A 223 19.31 -15.95 -19.57
C HIS A 223 18.63 -14.80 -20.31
N SER A 224 19.39 -14.18 -21.20
CA SER A 224 18.88 -13.26 -22.21
C SER A 224 19.64 -13.56 -23.52
N GLU A 225 18.97 -13.54 -24.67
CA GLU A 225 19.56 -13.82 -25.99
C GLU A 225 20.33 -15.14 -26.03
N ASN A 226 19.80 -16.17 -25.38
CA ASN A 226 20.44 -17.50 -25.23
C ASN A 226 21.80 -17.48 -24.49
N ARG A 227 22.14 -16.43 -23.78
CA ARG A 227 23.35 -16.30 -22.97
C ARG A 227 23.00 -16.29 -21.49
N ALA A 228 23.77 -17.04 -20.70
CA ALA A 228 23.65 -16.99 -19.24
C ALA A 228 24.16 -15.63 -18.74
N GLN A 229 23.46 -15.08 -17.71
CA GLN A 229 23.76 -13.81 -17.09
C GLN A 229 23.66 -13.95 -15.56
N ASP A 230 24.50 -13.24 -14.82
CA ASP A 230 24.40 -13.16 -13.35
C ASP A 230 23.34 -12.14 -12.92
N SER A 231 23.09 -11.13 -13.76
CA SER A 231 22.06 -10.12 -13.54
C SER A 231 21.47 -9.62 -14.86
N LEU A 232 20.19 -9.22 -14.81
CA LEU A 232 19.48 -8.60 -15.93
C LEU A 232 18.85 -7.30 -15.46
N GLY A 233 19.25 -6.19 -16.09
CA GLY A 233 18.61 -4.88 -15.92
C GLY A 233 17.37 -4.72 -16.81
N PRO A 234 16.61 -3.62 -16.65
CA PRO A 234 15.53 -3.27 -17.56
C PRO A 234 16.13 -2.72 -18.87
N VAL A 235 15.51 -2.64 -19.92
CA VAL A 235 14.39 -3.24 -20.57
C VAL A 235 14.86 -4.51 -21.26
N THR A 236 14.69 -5.67 -20.65
CA THR A 236 15.31 -6.92 -21.10
C THR A 236 14.28 -8.04 -21.24
N ARG A 237 14.43 -8.82 -22.29
CA ARG A 237 13.74 -10.08 -22.44
C ARG A 237 14.44 -11.14 -21.58
N ALA A 238 13.82 -11.51 -20.47
CA ALA A 238 14.40 -12.42 -19.49
C ALA A 238 13.81 -13.84 -19.60
N ALA A 239 14.68 -14.85 -19.51
CA ALA A 239 14.32 -16.21 -19.16
C ALA A 239 14.87 -16.50 -17.77
N VAL A 240 13.97 -16.77 -16.82
CA VAL A 240 14.27 -16.89 -15.40
C VAL A 240 14.07 -18.34 -14.98
N ASN A 241 15.14 -18.99 -14.56
CA ASN A 241 15.09 -20.34 -13.99
C ASN A 241 14.74 -20.22 -12.50
N LEU A 242 13.68 -20.88 -12.09
CA LEU A 242 13.10 -20.78 -10.75
C LEU A 242 13.30 -22.08 -9.95
N ARG A 243 13.52 -21.90 -8.64
CA ARG A 243 13.37 -22.93 -7.62
C ARG A 243 12.12 -22.60 -6.80
N GLY A 244 11.37 -23.62 -6.37
CA GLY A 244 10.21 -23.45 -5.48
C GLY A 244 8.86 -23.42 -6.18
N ALA A 245 8.83 -23.63 -7.51
CA ALA A 245 7.58 -23.75 -8.27
C ALA A 245 7.71 -24.72 -9.44
N ASP A 246 6.63 -25.39 -9.80
CA ASP A 246 6.54 -26.23 -10.99
C ASP A 246 6.02 -25.43 -12.18
N ALA A 247 6.52 -25.74 -13.38
CA ALA A 247 6.12 -25.04 -14.59
C ALA A 247 4.62 -25.24 -14.92
N ALA A 248 4.02 -26.33 -14.47
CA ALA A 248 2.59 -26.61 -14.63
C ALA A 248 1.69 -25.67 -13.82
N ASP A 249 2.23 -25.08 -12.76
CA ASP A 249 1.51 -24.17 -11.85
C ASP A 249 1.63 -22.69 -12.24
N ILE A 250 2.48 -22.39 -13.24
CA ILE A 250 2.73 -21.02 -13.69
C ILE A 250 2.22 -20.83 -15.10
N HIS A 251 1.39 -19.82 -15.31
CA HIS A 251 0.71 -19.57 -16.57
C HIS A 251 1.02 -18.16 -17.10
N ARG A 252 0.68 -17.94 -18.36
CA ARG A 252 0.66 -16.58 -18.92
C ARG A 252 -0.29 -15.70 -18.11
N GLY A 253 0.18 -14.52 -17.72
CA GLY A 253 -0.55 -13.60 -16.86
C GLY A 253 -0.17 -13.64 -15.40
N ASP A 254 0.52 -14.70 -14.94
CA ASP A 254 1.16 -14.70 -13.63
C ASP A 254 2.34 -13.72 -13.60
N VAL A 255 2.78 -13.34 -12.41
CA VAL A 255 3.76 -12.25 -12.27
C VAL A 255 4.83 -12.61 -11.25
N LEU A 256 6.10 -12.39 -11.62
CA LEU A 256 7.21 -12.39 -10.66
C LEU A 256 7.33 -11.01 -10.02
N LEU A 257 7.37 -10.97 -8.69
CA LEU A 257 7.32 -9.74 -7.89
C LEU A 257 8.42 -9.68 -6.84
N THR A 258 8.98 -8.49 -6.64
CA THR A 258 9.73 -8.19 -5.41
C THR A 258 8.80 -8.34 -4.20
N PRO A 259 9.16 -9.18 -3.19
CA PRO A 259 8.34 -9.39 -2.00
C PRO A 259 7.99 -8.09 -1.28
N GLY A 260 6.72 -7.92 -0.91
CA GLY A 260 6.24 -6.76 -0.15
C GLY A 260 6.19 -5.42 -0.90
N ALA A 261 6.67 -5.35 -2.14
CA ALA A 261 6.72 -4.11 -2.92
C ALA A 261 5.48 -3.84 -3.79
N TRP A 262 4.54 -4.76 -3.82
CA TRP A 262 3.33 -4.67 -4.65
C TRP A 262 2.08 -4.95 -3.84
N CYS A 263 0.99 -4.24 -4.16
CA CYS A 263 -0.33 -4.52 -3.61
C CYS A 263 -1.12 -5.35 -4.62
N LEU A 264 -1.65 -6.49 -4.18
CA LEU A 264 -2.58 -7.27 -4.98
C LEU A 264 -3.98 -6.68 -4.81
N VAL A 265 -4.57 -6.25 -5.92
CA VAL A 265 -5.83 -5.50 -5.96
C VAL A 265 -6.83 -6.19 -6.88
N ASP A 266 -8.05 -6.39 -6.40
CA ASP A 266 -9.18 -6.92 -7.14
C ASP A 266 -10.33 -5.92 -7.30
N HIS A 267 -10.36 -4.84 -6.49
CA HIS A 267 -11.35 -3.76 -6.58
C HIS A 267 -10.66 -2.42 -6.72
N LEU A 268 -10.93 -1.70 -7.81
CA LEU A 268 -10.27 -0.44 -8.13
C LEU A 268 -11.21 0.51 -8.86
N ASP A 269 -10.94 1.82 -8.75
CA ASP A 269 -11.56 2.82 -9.60
C ASP A 269 -10.62 3.15 -10.75
N VAL A 270 -11.21 3.31 -11.94
CA VAL A 270 -10.48 3.60 -13.17
C VAL A 270 -11.04 4.84 -13.86
N ARG A 271 -10.18 5.50 -14.66
CA ARG A 271 -10.52 6.59 -15.57
C ARG A 271 -10.36 6.13 -17.01
N ARG A 272 -11.31 6.48 -17.83
CA ARG A 272 -11.22 6.30 -19.29
C ARG A 272 -10.09 7.17 -19.87
N THR A 273 -9.27 6.57 -20.70
CA THR A 273 -8.20 7.26 -21.44
C THR A 273 -8.51 7.33 -22.94
N PHE A 274 -9.36 6.41 -23.41
CA PHE A 274 -9.67 6.25 -24.82
C PHE A 274 -10.94 5.40 -25.00
N GLY A 275 -11.62 5.53 -26.14
CA GLY A 275 -12.69 4.63 -26.59
C GLY A 275 -14.10 5.00 -26.10
N ALA A 276 -14.97 4.01 -26.01
CA ALA A 276 -16.36 4.18 -25.63
C ALA A 276 -16.54 4.72 -24.21
N GLU A 277 -17.63 5.41 -23.95
CA GLU A 277 -18.05 5.85 -22.62
C GLU A 277 -18.34 4.64 -21.73
N LEU A 278 -17.87 4.71 -20.47
CA LEU A 278 -17.89 3.54 -19.58
C LEU A 278 -19.29 3.17 -19.10
N ASP A 279 -20.22 4.12 -19.07
CA ASP A 279 -21.63 3.90 -18.73
C ASP A 279 -22.45 3.26 -19.86
N GLY A 280 -21.91 3.23 -21.08
CA GLY A 280 -22.46 2.51 -22.22
C GLY A 280 -21.92 1.09 -22.41
N LEU A 281 -20.95 0.65 -21.59
CA LEU A 281 -20.35 -0.67 -21.71
C LEU A 281 -21.15 -1.75 -20.96
N PRO A 282 -21.05 -3.03 -21.37
CA PRO A 282 -21.63 -4.14 -20.61
C PRO A 282 -20.93 -4.32 -19.26
N ASP A 283 -21.66 -4.85 -18.27
CA ASP A 283 -21.15 -5.06 -16.93
C ASP A 283 -19.98 -6.07 -16.87
N ASN A 284 -20.02 -7.09 -17.73
CA ASN A 284 -18.96 -8.11 -17.76
C ASN A 284 -18.02 -7.82 -18.95
N LEU A 285 -16.74 -7.76 -18.65
CA LEU A 285 -15.68 -7.39 -19.56
C LEU A 285 -14.46 -8.29 -19.36
N VAL A 286 -13.50 -8.18 -20.28
CA VAL A 286 -12.14 -8.71 -20.10
C VAL A 286 -11.21 -7.51 -20.14
N VAL A 287 -10.39 -7.38 -19.10
CA VAL A 287 -9.35 -6.35 -19.01
C VAL A 287 -7.98 -6.98 -19.21
N HIS A 288 -7.12 -6.31 -19.99
CA HIS A 288 -5.78 -6.78 -20.27
C HIS A 288 -4.76 -5.80 -19.68
N THR A 289 -3.80 -6.33 -18.92
CA THR A 289 -2.65 -5.61 -18.38
C THR A 289 -1.43 -6.51 -18.37
N GLY A 290 -0.25 -6.01 -18.73
CA GLY A 290 0.93 -6.86 -18.94
C GLY A 290 0.63 -8.00 -19.91
N THR A 291 0.81 -9.25 -19.46
CA THR A 291 0.48 -10.46 -20.23
C THR A 291 -0.85 -11.08 -19.79
N ALA A 292 -1.51 -10.53 -18.77
CA ALA A 292 -2.75 -11.04 -18.22
C ALA A 292 -3.99 -10.57 -19.00
N GLY A 293 -4.96 -11.47 -19.14
CA GLY A 293 -6.32 -11.15 -19.55
C GLY A 293 -7.27 -11.63 -18.45
N VAL A 294 -7.90 -10.71 -17.72
CA VAL A 294 -8.69 -11.00 -16.51
C VAL A 294 -10.14 -10.65 -16.75
N GLU A 295 -11.04 -11.57 -16.43
CA GLU A 295 -12.47 -11.28 -16.38
C GLU A 295 -12.75 -10.21 -15.31
N ALA A 296 -13.63 -9.29 -15.63
CA ALA A 296 -13.89 -8.16 -14.78
C ALA A 296 -15.37 -7.76 -14.82
N HIS A 297 -15.88 -7.32 -13.67
CA HIS A 297 -17.19 -6.69 -13.57
C HIS A 297 -17.02 -5.18 -13.47
N LEU A 298 -17.67 -4.45 -14.37
CA LEU A 298 -17.63 -2.99 -14.44
C LEU A 298 -18.91 -2.42 -13.83
N ARG A 299 -18.74 -1.51 -12.87
CA ARG A 299 -19.81 -0.67 -12.32
C ARG A 299 -19.56 0.77 -12.72
N PRO A 300 -20.36 1.36 -13.62
CA PRO A 300 -20.18 2.74 -14.03
C PRO A 300 -20.35 3.72 -12.85
N LEU A 301 -19.52 4.74 -12.83
CA LEU A 301 -19.64 5.91 -11.93
C LEU A 301 -20.09 7.12 -12.74
N SER A 302 -19.59 7.25 -13.98
CA SER A 302 -19.94 8.22 -15.01
C SER A 302 -19.44 7.74 -16.37
N ALA A 303 -19.61 8.54 -17.44
CA ALA A 303 -19.04 8.25 -18.77
C ALA A 303 -17.51 8.04 -18.74
N ASP A 304 -16.78 8.72 -17.83
CA ASP A 304 -15.32 8.69 -17.76
C ASP A 304 -14.74 7.89 -16.60
N PHE A 305 -15.54 7.50 -15.62
CA PHE A 305 -15.08 6.76 -14.44
C PHE A 305 -15.93 5.52 -14.18
N ALA A 306 -15.27 4.46 -13.76
CA ALA A 306 -15.94 3.23 -13.35
C ALA A 306 -15.21 2.56 -12.19
N ARG A 307 -15.91 1.71 -11.45
CA ARG A 307 -15.33 0.71 -10.57
C ARG A 307 -15.19 -0.59 -11.31
N ILE A 308 -14.02 -1.21 -11.21
CA ILE A 308 -13.75 -2.54 -11.76
C ILE A 308 -13.53 -3.51 -10.60
N SER A 309 -14.19 -4.67 -10.68
CA SER A 309 -13.94 -5.83 -9.83
C SER A 309 -13.32 -6.93 -10.70
N LEU A 310 -12.09 -7.32 -10.42
CA LEU A 310 -11.33 -8.34 -11.14
C LEU A 310 -11.67 -9.74 -10.59
N ALA A 311 -11.70 -10.75 -11.43
CA ALA A 311 -11.94 -12.14 -11.02
C ALA A 311 -10.86 -12.68 -10.06
N HIS A 312 -9.64 -12.15 -10.14
CA HIS A 312 -8.56 -12.44 -9.20
C HIS A 312 -7.63 -11.24 -9.06
N PRO A 313 -7.00 -11.06 -7.88
CA PRO A 313 -6.16 -9.90 -7.60
C PRO A 313 -4.97 -9.77 -8.56
N GLN A 314 -4.62 -8.53 -8.91
CA GLN A 314 -3.48 -8.19 -9.76
C GLN A 314 -2.52 -7.24 -9.04
N PRO A 315 -1.20 -7.33 -9.28
CA PRO A 315 -0.22 -6.41 -8.72
C PRO A 315 -0.24 -5.08 -9.48
N LEU A 316 -0.98 -4.12 -8.94
CA LEU A 316 -1.26 -2.85 -9.61
C LEU A 316 -0.68 -1.66 -8.85
N ARG A 317 -0.46 -0.59 -9.61
CA ARG A 317 -0.14 0.76 -9.13
C ARG A 317 -1.06 1.79 -9.76
N LEU A 318 -1.11 2.96 -9.15
CA LEU A 318 -1.79 4.12 -9.74
C LEU A 318 -1.24 4.42 -11.14
N LEU A 319 -2.16 4.71 -12.05
CA LEU A 319 -1.93 4.96 -13.48
C LEU A 319 -1.45 3.75 -14.29
N ASP A 320 -1.51 2.53 -13.75
CA ASP A 320 -1.43 1.32 -14.56
C ASP A 320 -2.60 1.30 -15.55
N ARG A 321 -2.32 0.88 -16.78
CA ARG A 321 -3.25 0.92 -17.89
C ARG A 321 -3.80 -0.43 -18.26
N PHE A 322 -5.06 -0.43 -18.69
CA PHE A 322 -5.76 -1.62 -19.17
C PHE A 322 -6.36 -1.37 -20.53
N VAL A 323 -6.32 -2.41 -21.34
CA VAL A 323 -7.18 -2.52 -22.53
C VAL A 323 -8.46 -3.23 -22.12
N VAL A 324 -9.60 -2.62 -22.44
CA VAL A 324 -10.93 -3.16 -22.14
C VAL A 324 -11.53 -3.77 -23.39
N ARG A 325 -12.07 -4.99 -23.26
CA ARG A 325 -12.73 -5.75 -24.34
C ARG A 325 -14.03 -6.36 -23.86
N SER A 326 -14.98 -6.54 -24.76
CA SER A 326 -16.16 -7.37 -24.50
C SER A 326 -15.77 -8.86 -24.45
N PRO A 327 -16.44 -9.69 -23.62
CA PRO A 327 -16.21 -11.14 -23.61
C PRO A 327 -16.43 -11.72 -25.02
N GLY A 328 -15.49 -12.51 -25.50
CA GLY A 328 -15.50 -13.03 -26.88
C GLY A 328 -15.33 -11.98 -27.98
N GLY A 329 -15.27 -10.70 -27.65
CA GLY A 329 -15.06 -9.59 -28.59
C GLY A 329 -13.66 -9.62 -29.19
N ARG A 330 -13.56 -9.13 -30.45
CA ARG A 330 -12.30 -9.13 -31.21
C ARG A 330 -11.63 -7.76 -31.25
N HIS A 331 -12.33 -6.71 -30.78
CA HIS A 331 -11.86 -5.33 -30.82
C HIS A 331 -11.65 -4.74 -29.44
N VAL A 332 -10.79 -3.74 -29.38
CA VAL A 332 -10.64 -2.87 -28.20
C VAL A 332 -11.85 -1.96 -28.09
N VAL A 333 -12.55 -1.96 -26.96
CA VAL A 333 -13.71 -1.07 -26.73
C VAL A 333 -13.33 0.20 -25.98
N ALA A 334 -12.39 0.11 -25.05
CA ALA A 334 -11.88 1.28 -24.32
C ALA A 334 -10.47 1.02 -23.77
N GLY A 335 -9.76 2.09 -23.45
CA GLY A 335 -8.59 2.10 -22.60
C GLY A 335 -8.91 2.78 -21.28
N VAL A 336 -8.43 2.24 -20.17
CA VAL A 336 -8.60 2.84 -18.84
C VAL A 336 -7.27 2.82 -18.08
N GLU A 337 -7.18 3.69 -17.07
CA GLU A 337 -6.05 3.70 -16.14
C GLU A 337 -6.54 3.72 -14.69
N THR A 338 -5.77 3.13 -13.78
CA THR A 338 -6.10 3.08 -12.35
C THR A 338 -6.01 4.45 -11.72
N VAL A 339 -7.03 4.83 -10.93
CA VAL A 339 -7.05 6.12 -10.22
C VAL A 339 -7.22 5.97 -8.71
N ASP A 340 -7.71 4.82 -8.25
CA ASP A 340 -7.75 4.48 -6.82
C ASP A 340 -7.69 2.95 -6.66
N LEU A 341 -6.72 2.46 -5.91
CA LEU A 341 -6.50 1.03 -5.63
C LEU A 341 -7.22 0.57 -4.35
N ARG A 342 -7.76 1.48 -3.57
CA ARG A 342 -8.50 1.23 -2.31
C ARG A 342 -9.74 2.13 -2.24
N PRO A 343 -10.66 1.98 -3.21
CA PRO A 343 -11.79 2.87 -3.31
C PRO A 343 -12.78 2.65 -2.16
N PRO A 344 -13.51 3.70 -1.74
CA PRO A 344 -14.52 3.58 -0.69
C PRO A 344 -15.70 2.74 -1.17
N GLU A 345 -16.40 2.08 -0.25
CA GLU A 345 -17.63 1.34 -0.56
C GLU A 345 -18.74 2.26 -1.10
N LEU A 346 -19.55 1.73 -2.02
CA LEU A 346 -20.63 2.46 -2.69
C LEU A 346 -22.02 1.98 -2.19
N ASN A 347 -22.21 1.95 -0.86
CA ASN A 347 -23.39 1.35 -0.22
C ASN A 347 -24.60 2.28 -0.12
N ARG A 348 -24.46 3.58 -0.44
CA ARG A 348 -25.54 4.57 -0.30
C ARG A 348 -26.04 5.02 -1.65
N ARG A 349 -27.35 5.30 -1.77
CA ARG A 349 -27.95 5.89 -2.97
C ARG A 349 -27.18 7.17 -3.36
N GLY A 350 -26.81 7.28 -4.64
CA GLY A 350 -26.05 8.40 -5.20
C GLY A 350 -24.54 8.37 -4.87
N ALA A 351 -24.02 7.30 -4.20
CA ALA A 351 -22.59 7.19 -3.87
C ALA A 351 -21.73 7.14 -5.14
N ALA A 352 -22.18 6.45 -6.19
CA ALA A 352 -21.47 6.37 -7.46
C ALA A 352 -21.27 7.76 -8.09
N ARG A 353 -22.36 8.56 -8.19
CA ARG A 353 -22.27 9.92 -8.73
C ARG A 353 -21.33 10.82 -7.93
N ARG A 354 -21.47 10.85 -6.59
CA ARG A 354 -20.54 11.61 -5.73
C ARG A 354 -19.10 11.18 -5.92
N ARG A 355 -18.89 9.87 -6.05
CA ARG A 355 -17.53 9.34 -6.30
C ARG A 355 -16.96 9.82 -7.64
N ALA A 356 -17.76 9.84 -8.69
CA ALA A 356 -17.33 10.39 -9.99
C ALA A 356 -17.00 11.89 -9.88
N GLU A 357 -17.80 12.67 -9.16
CA GLU A 357 -17.56 14.10 -8.88
C GLU A 357 -16.22 14.28 -8.13
N ASP A 358 -15.98 13.48 -7.08
CA ASP A 358 -14.73 13.50 -6.30
C ASP A 358 -13.49 13.15 -7.17
N LEU A 359 -13.62 12.16 -8.06
CA LEU A 359 -12.54 11.78 -8.98
C LEU A 359 -12.29 12.85 -10.05
N SER A 360 -13.36 13.44 -10.60
CA SER A 360 -13.26 14.50 -11.60
C SER A 360 -12.59 15.78 -11.07
N ALA A 361 -12.75 16.06 -9.78
CA ALA A 361 -12.16 17.22 -9.13
C ALA A 361 -10.64 17.06 -8.84
N GLN A 362 -10.06 15.89 -9.07
CA GLN A 362 -8.64 15.65 -8.79
C GLN A 362 -7.75 16.13 -9.94
N HIS A 363 -6.77 16.97 -9.65
CA HIS A 363 -5.78 17.41 -10.64
C HIS A 363 -4.69 16.36 -10.90
N SER A 364 -4.37 15.54 -9.91
CA SER A 364 -3.38 14.47 -10.02
C SER A 364 -3.75 13.29 -9.13
N PHE A 365 -3.78 12.10 -9.70
CA PHE A 365 -4.02 10.86 -8.97
C PHE A 365 -2.77 10.35 -8.22
N ARG A 366 -1.59 10.87 -8.53
CA ARG A 366 -0.35 10.57 -7.78
C ARG A 366 -0.14 11.47 -6.57
N ASP A 367 -0.92 12.53 -6.40
CA ASP A 367 -0.88 13.38 -5.20
C ASP A 367 -1.61 12.67 -4.05
N PRO A 368 -0.93 12.29 -2.97
CA PRO A 368 -1.54 11.57 -1.86
C PRO A 368 -2.45 12.46 -0.99
N ALA A 369 -2.44 13.79 -1.16
CA ALA A 369 -3.21 14.70 -0.30
C ALA A 369 -4.71 14.39 -0.34
N THR A 370 -5.28 14.16 -1.53
CA THR A 370 -6.71 13.84 -1.68
C THR A 370 -7.04 12.47 -1.07
N TYR A 371 -6.20 11.49 -1.31
CA TYR A 371 -6.33 10.17 -0.69
C TYR A 371 -6.27 10.26 0.84
N LEU A 372 -5.25 10.93 1.38
CA LEU A 372 -5.05 11.10 2.83
C LEU A 372 -6.17 11.91 3.50
N ARG A 373 -6.73 12.94 2.84
CA ARG A 373 -7.93 13.64 3.36
C ARG A 373 -9.13 12.70 3.52
N ARG A 374 -9.26 11.71 2.65
CA ARG A 374 -10.32 10.68 2.70
C ARG A 374 -10.06 9.63 3.77
N VAL A 375 -8.88 8.99 3.76
CA VAL A 375 -8.56 7.88 4.69
C VAL A 375 -8.05 8.36 6.05
N GLY A 376 -7.55 9.58 6.12
CA GLY A 376 -7.03 10.22 7.32
C GLY A 376 -5.52 10.08 7.48
N PHE A 377 -4.97 8.92 7.33
CA PHE A 377 -3.53 8.64 7.48
C PHE A 377 -3.14 7.36 6.74
N ALA A 378 -1.86 7.25 6.38
CA ALA A 378 -1.28 6.04 5.79
C ALA A 378 0.23 6.00 6.06
N ARG A 379 0.83 4.81 5.95
CA ARG A 379 2.29 4.65 5.95
C ARG A 379 2.86 5.15 4.63
N VAL A 380 4.03 5.78 4.69
CA VAL A 380 4.73 6.29 3.51
C VAL A 380 5.07 5.16 2.54
N ASP A 381 5.50 4.00 3.06
CA ASP A 381 5.80 2.82 2.24
C ASP A 381 4.57 2.28 1.53
N ASP A 382 3.39 2.29 2.18
CA ASP A 382 2.13 1.89 1.53
C ASP A 382 1.75 2.85 0.40
N LEU A 383 1.92 4.15 0.62
CA LEU A 383 1.70 5.17 -0.42
C LEU A 383 2.66 4.97 -1.61
N ALA A 384 3.95 4.75 -1.34
CA ALA A 384 4.95 4.48 -2.38
C ALA A 384 4.65 3.19 -3.15
N ARG A 385 4.23 2.14 -2.44
CA ARG A 385 3.80 0.85 -3.04
C ARG A 385 2.61 1.03 -3.97
N ASP A 386 1.63 1.82 -3.58
CA ASP A 386 0.45 2.12 -4.39
C ASP A 386 0.77 3.04 -5.59
N GLY A 387 1.95 3.69 -5.62
CA GLY A 387 2.40 4.54 -6.72
C GLY A 387 2.16 6.03 -6.52
N PHE A 388 1.85 6.47 -5.29
CA PHE A 388 1.80 7.88 -4.95
C PHE A 388 3.21 8.51 -4.96
N THR A 389 3.27 9.82 -5.17
CA THR A 389 4.49 10.59 -5.01
C THR A 389 4.77 10.80 -3.52
N THR A 390 5.90 10.29 -3.03
CA THR A 390 6.26 10.29 -1.59
C THR A 390 7.57 11.03 -1.29
N ALA A 391 8.07 11.87 -2.21
CA ALA A 391 9.31 12.62 -2.01
C ALA A 391 9.23 13.63 -0.85
N ALA A 392 8.06 14.26 -0.67
CA ALA A 392 7.78 15.18 0.43
C ALA A 392 6.28 15.19 0.75
N PRO A 393 5.89 15.42 2.01
CA PRO A 393 4.48 15.53 2.38
C PRO A 393 3.85 16.77 1.72
N PRO A 394 2.68 16.62 1.05
CA PRO A 394 2.00 17.75 0.46
C PRO A 394 1.39 18.69 1.50
N GLN A 395 0.93 19.87 1.07
CA GLN A 395 0.31 20.85 1.94
C GLN A 395 -0.90 20.27 2.71
N GLY A 396 -0.95 20.52 4.03
CA GLY A 396 -2.02 20.01 4.91
C GLY A 396 -1.84 18.55 5.35
N ILE A 397 -0.70 17.95 5.03
CA ILE A 397 -0.28 16.63 5.49
C ILE A 397 0.87 16.77 6.49
N ILE A 398 0.76 16.10 7.61
CA ILE A 398 1.75 16.06 8.69
C ILE A 398 2.56 14.78 8.52
N ALA A 399 3.89 14.90 8.41
CA ALA A 399 4.79 13.77 8.50
C ALA A 399 5.09 13.46 9.96
N PHE A 400 4.89 12.21 10.36
CA PHE A 400 5.21 11.72 11.68
C PHE A 400 5.81 10.31 11.58
N ARG A 401 7.12 10.19 11.80
CA ARG A 401 7.87 8.96 11.56
C ARG A 401 7.64 8.45 10.12
N ASP A 402 7.17 7.21 9.99
CA ASP A 402 6.81 6.53 8.74
C ASP A 402 5.34 6.76 8.31
N TRP A 403 4.64 7.69 8.96
CA TRP A 403 3.23 8.02 8.68
C TRP A 403 3.05 9.40 8.08
N TRP A 404 2.17 9.50 7.11
CA TRP A 404 1.59 10.75 6.63
C TRP A 404 0.14 10.86 7.06
N ILE A 405 -0.20 11.97 7.68
CA ILE A 405 -1.47 12.18 8.40
C ILE A 405 -2.10 13.48 7.92
N ALA A 406 -3.34 13.44 7.47
CA ALA A 406 -4.08 14.67 7.16
C ALA A 406 -4.28 15.51 8.43
N ALA A 407 -4.04 16.81 8.37
CA ALA A 407 -4.22 17.73 9.52
C ALA A 407 -5.65 17.63 10.08
N SER A 408 -6.65 17.43 9.20
CA SER A 408 -8.05 17.19 9.61
C SER A 408 -8.22 15.90 10.44
N GLN A 409 -7.39 14.89 10.24
CA GLN A 409 -7.43 13.66 11.01
C GLN A 409 -6.96 13.87 12.46
N VAL A 410 -5.90 14.65 12.65
CA VAL A 410 -5.44 15.02 13.99
C VAL A 410 -6.55 15.77 14.74
N THR A 411 -7.27 16.66 14.05
CA THR A 411 -8.43 17.34 14.61
C THR A 411 -9.57 16.35 14.96
N ARG A 412 -9.86 15.38 14.10
CA ARG A 412 -10.83 14.31 14.39
C ARG A 412 -10.42 13.49 15.62
N TRP A 413 -9.16 13.09 15.71
CA TRP A 413 -8.63 12.36 16.88
C TRP A 413 -8.74 13.18 18.17
N LYS A 414 -8.42 14.49 18.10
CA LYS A 414 -8.61 15.40 19.25
C LYS A 414 -10.03 15.36 19.76
N HIS A 415 -11.03 15.55 18.90
CA HIS A 415 -12.44 15.55 19.31
C HIS A 415 -12.88 14.17 19.82
N ALA A 416 -12.59 13.11 19.05
CA ALA A 416 -12.96 11.75 19.44
C ALA A 416 -12.33 11.31 20.77
N LEU A 417 -11.07 11.66 21.03
CA LEU A 417 -10.41 11.39 22.31
C LEU A 417 -11.06 12.16 23.46
N THR A 418 -11.37 13.45 23.25
CA THR A 418 -12.03 14.27 24.25
C THR A 418 -13.42 13.71 24.59
N ASP A 419 -14.21 13.35 23.58
CA ASP A 419 -15.54 12.77 23.75
C ASP A 419 -15.48 11.41 24.47
N ALA A 420 -14.52 10.55 24.07
CA ALA A 420 -14.31 9.26 24.72
C ALA A 420 -13.92 9.41 26.21
N LEU A 421 -13.07 10.39 26.54
CA LEU A 421 -12.68 10.68 27.91
C LEU A 421 -13.86 11.19 28.74
N HIS A 422 -14.70 12.06 28.18
CA HIS A 422 -15.94 12.52 28.85
C HIS A 422 -16.90 11.35 29.11
N ALA A 423 -17.14 10.51 28.11
CA ALA A 423 -17.99 9.33 28.22
C ALA A 423 -17.45 8.34 29.27
N HIS A 424 -16.14 8.10 29.28
CA HIS A 424 -15.49 7.22 30.25
C HIS A 424 -15.63 7.76 31.68
N ALA A 425 -15.40 9.06 31.87
CA ALA A 425 -15.51 9.69 33.17
C ALA A 425 -16.97 9.67 33.71
N ALA A 426 -17.96 9.88 32.86
CA ALA A 426 -19.37 9.77 33.23
C ALA A 426 -19.75 8.33 33.63
N ALA A 427 -19.20 7.33 32.94
CA ALA A 427 -19.43 5.91 33.26
C ALA A 427 -18.64 5.43 34.49
N HIS A 428 -17.51 6.08 34.81
CA HIS A 428 -16.60 5.70 35.88
C HIS A 428 -16.21 6.90 36.77
N PRO A 429 -17.16 7.51 37.50
CA PRO A 429 -16.92 8.75 38.28
C PRO A 429 -15.79 8.59 39.30
N LEU A 430 -15.69 7.44 39.95
CA LEU A 430 -14.65 7.12 40.95
C LEU A 430 -13.27 6.84 40.33
N ALA A 431 -13.20 6.65 39.02
CA ALA A 431 -11.95 6.37 38.31
C ALA A 431 -11.99 6.98 36.89
N PRO A 432 -12.02 8.31 36.76
CA PRO A 432 -12.28 8.99 35.48
C PRO A 432 -11.15 8.86 34.44
N GLY A 433 -10.01 8.33 34.86
CA GLY A 433 -8.86 8.10 33.95
C GLY A 433 -9.10 6.93 33.02
N MET A 434 -9.04 7.16 31.70
CA MET A 434 -9.20 6.14 30.68
C MET A 434 -7.87 5.42 30.40
N PRO A 435 -7.81 4.08 30.40
CA PRO A 435 -6.61 3.35 30.00
C PRO A 435 -6.20 3.67 28.56
N ARG A 436 -4.88 3.77 28.29
CA ARG A 436 -4.35 4.07 26.95
C ARG A 436 -4.87 3.10 25.89
N LYS A 437 -4.96 1.79 26.20
CA LYS A 437 -5.52 0.80 25.29
C LYS A 437 -6.96 1.12 24.89
N ALA A 438 -7.81 1.47 25.88
CA ALA A 438 -9.20 1.84 25.61
C ALA A 438 -9.31 3.11 24.74
N ALA A 439 -8.38 4.05 24.90
CA ALA A 439 -8.30 5.23 24.04
C ALA A 439 -7.86 4.86 22.61
N MET A 440 -6.91 3.95 22.44
CA MET A 440 -6.53 3.43 21.12
C MET A 440 -7.71 2.75 20.43
N ASP A 441 -8.44 1.89 21.14
CA ASP A 441 -9.61 1.19 20.61
C ASP A 441 -10.71 2.21 20.20
N ALA A 442 -10.95 3.21 21.01
CA ALA A 442 -11.94 4.27 20.72
C ALA A 442 -11.58 5.11 19.48
N LEU A 443 -10.29 5.28 19.21
CA LEU A 443 -9.77 6.01 18.05
C LEU A 443 -9.51 5.11 16.83
N GLY A 444 -9.66 3.79 16.95
CA GLY A 444 -9.32 2.81 15.90
C GLY A 444 -7.83 2.77 15.59
N LEU A 445 -6.95 3.05 16.57
CA LEU A 445 -5.50 3.09 16.38
C LEU A 445 -4.85 1.76 16.77
N GLN A 446 -3.97 1.26 15.91
CA GLN A 446 -3.17 0.06 16.20
C GLN A 446 -1.77 0.40 16.73
N GLU A 447 -1.29 1.64 16.51
CA GLU A 447 0.03 2.08 16.90
C GLU A 447 0.00 3.17 17.98
N GLU A 448 0.74 2.94 19.05
CA GLU A 448 0.80 3.82 20.22
C GLU A 448 1.40 5.20 19.88
N GLY A 449 2.29 5.26 18.90
CA GLY A 449 2.88 6.53 18.44
C GLY A 449 1.82 7.52 17.93
N LEU A 450 0.80 7.03 17.22
CA LEU A 450 -0.30 7.85 16.72
C LEU A 450 -1.21 8.36 17.85
N LEU A 451 -1.41 7.57 18.91
CA LEU A 451 -2.13 8.01 20.10
C LEU A 451 -1.41 9.20 20.75
N GLY A 452 -0.06 9.22 20.74
CA GLY A 452 0.73 10.35 21.24
C GLY A 452 0.39 11.68 20.57
N LEU A 453 0.14 11.67 19.26
CA LEU A 453 -0.30 12.87 18.53
C LEU A 453 -1.71 13.32 18.96
N ALA A 454 -2.63 12.38 19.15
CA ALA A 454 -3.98 12.68 19.62
C ALA A 454 -3.97 13.28 21.04
N ILE A 455 -3.15 12.74 21.95
CA ILE A 455 -2.93 13.22 23.31
C ILE A 455 -2.40 14.67 23.27
N ALA A 456 -1.35 14.91 22.48
CA ALA A 456 -0.76 16.24 22.33
C ALA A 456 -1.76 17.26 21.77
N ALA A 457 -2.50 16.88 20.73
CA ALA A 457 -3.51 17.74 20.10
C ALA A 457 -4.69 18.06 21.03
N ALA A 458 -5.12 17.10 21.84
CA ALA A 458 -6.20 17.27 22.81
C ALA A 458 -5.72 17.88 24.14
N LYS A 459 -4.41 18.07 24.34
CA LYS A 459 -3.79 18.54 25.59
C LYS A 459 -4.21 17.68 26.80
N VAL A 460 -4.32 16.37 26.58
CA VAL A 460 -4.73 15.40 27.59
C VAL A 460 -3.54 15.06 28.50
N GLU A 461 -3.80 14.98 29.81
CA GLU A 461 -2.81 14.53 30.80
C GLU A 461 -2.65 13.00 30.72
N SER A 462 -1.40 12.53 30.72
CA SER A 462 -1.07 11.10 30.69
C SER A 462 -0.19 10.77 31.88
N SER A 463 -0.67 9.96 32.80
CA SER A 463 0.09 9.49 33.97
C SER A 463 -0.30 8.05 34.31
N GLU A 464 0.69 7.23 34.72
CA GLU A 464 0.48 5.84 35.17
C GLU A 464 -0.35 4.97 34.20
N GLY A 465 -0.18 5.19 32.89
CA GLY A 465 -0.90 4.41 31.86
C GLY A 465 -2.36 4.81 31.64
N VAL A 466 -2.83 5.88 32.26
CA VAL A 466 -4.18 6.42 32.06
C VAL A 466 -4.15 7.84 31.51
N LEU A 467 -5.22 8.20 30.81
CA LEU A 467 -5.45 9.51 30.19
C LEU A 467 -6.58 10.23 30.92
N ARG A 468 -6.39 11.54 31.17
CA ARG A 468 -7.39 12.40 31.83
C ARG A 468 -7.46 13.75 31.15
N LEU A 469 -8.64 14.36 31.18
CA LEU A 469 -8.77 15.76 30.79
C LEU A 469 -8.07 16.65 31.82
N PRO A 470 -7.48 17.80 31.41
CA PRO A 470 -6.83 18.73 32.33
C PRO A 470 -7.73 19.14 33.49
N GLY A 471 -7.21 19.03 34.71
CA GLY A 471 -7.95 19.36 35.91
C GLY A 471 -9.07 18.39 36.32
N GLN A 472 -9.24 17.26 35.61
CA GLN A 472 -10.25 16.25 35.95
C GLN A 472 -9.83 15.47 37.20
N ARG A 473 -10.65 15.53 38.22
CA ARG A 473 -10.49 14.77 39.48
C ARG A 473 -11.57 13.69 39.57
N ALA A 474 -11.32 12.69 40.42
CA ALA A 474 -12.36 11.72 40.76
C ALA A 474 -13.56 12.45 41.39
N ASP A 475 -14.73 12.25 40.83
CA ASP A 475 -15.97 12.69 41.45
C ASP A 475 -16.41 11.58 42.39
N LEU A 476 -16.32 11.87 43.68
CA LEU A 476 -16.72 10.93 44.73
C LEU A 476 -18.26 10.86 44.89
N GLY A 477 -18.99 11.71 44.18
CA GLY A 477 -20.46 11.68 44.14
C GLY A 477 -21.10 11.61 45.51
N ALA A 478 -21.92 10.59 45.74
CA ALA A 478 -22.59 10.38 47.06
C ALA A 478 -21.58 10.16 48.19
N ALA A 479 -20.39 9.66 47.91
CA ALA A 479 -19.34 9.43 48.91
C ALA A 479 -18.59 10.71 49.32
N GLU A 480 -18.73 11.82 48.57
CA GLU A 480 -18.05 13.10 48.87
C GLU A 480 -18.33 13.58 50.31
N ARG A 481 -19.61 13.54 50.70
CA ARG A 481 -20.02 13.94 52.08
C ARG A 481 -19.35 13.05 53.12
N GLY A 482 -19.29 11.75 52.89
CA GLY A 482 -18.63 10.79 53.78
C GLY A 482 -17.14 11.05 53.88
N VAL A 483 -16.46 11.31 52.77
CA VAL A 483 -15.01 11.61 52.76
C VAL A 483 -14.73 12.91 53.49
N VAL A 484 -15.49 13.99 53.26
CA VAL A 484 -15.36 15.25 53.98
C VAL A 484 -15.55 15.05 55.49
N ALA A 485 -16.58 14.30 55.91
CA ALA A 485 -16.83 14.02 57.34
C ALA A 485 -15.65 13.26 57.98
N ILE A 486 -15.04 12.28 57.25
CA ILE A 486 -13.85 11.57 57.74
C ILE A 486 -12.63 12.50 57.80
N GLU A 487 -12.42 13.35 56.79
CA GLU A 487 -11.33 14.34 56.80
C GLU A 487 -11.43 15.30 57.99
N GLU A 488 -12.62 15.82 58.30
CA GLU A 488 -12.85 16.71 59.44
C GLU A 488 -12.58 15.99 60.75
N ARG A 489 -13.09 14.77 60.92
CA ARG A 489 -12.83 13.93 62.08
C ARG A 489 -11.34 13.67 62.29
N LEU A 490 -10.62 13.29 61.21
CA LEU A 490 -9.19 13.02 61.25
C LEU A 490 -8.32 14.27 61.35
N LYS A 491 -8.80 15.46 60.96
CA LYS A 491 -8.13 16.74 61.26
C LYS A 491 -8.18 17.06 62.77
N ALA A 492 -9.31 16.79 63.43
CA ALA A 492 -9.45 16.99 64.86
C ALA A 492 -8.63 15.95 65.66
N GLU A 493 -8.70 14.69 65.25
CA GLU A 493 -8.04 13.58 65.92
C GLU A 493 -7.27 12.71 64.91
N PRO A 494 -5.99 13.08 64.53
CA PRO A 494 -5.28 12.52 63.39
C PRO A 494 -5.02 11.01 63.42
N PHE A 495 -5.07 10.39 64.59
CA PHE A 495 -4.79 8.97 64.75
C PHE A 495 -5.95 8.17 65.33
N VAL A 496 -7.15 8.74 65.38
CA VAL A 496 -8.40 8.05 65.72
C VAL A 496 -9.11 7.61 64.44
N ALA A 497 -8.64 6.48 63.89
CA ALA A 497 -9.20 5.95 62.65
C ALA A 497 -10.64 5.51 62.85
N PRO A 498 -11.55 5.79 61.89
CA PRO A 498 -12.92 5.33 61.93
C PRO A 498 -13.02 3.81 61.99
N GLU A 499 -14.09 3.31 62.62
CA GLU A 499 -14.44 1.90 62.62
C GLU A 499 -15.15 1.51 61.31
N ALA A 500 -15.26 0.19 61.05
CA ALA A 500 -15.89 -0.30 59.83
C ALA A 500 -17.34 0.14 59.70
N ASP A 501 -18.04 0.19 60.81
CA ASP A 501 -19.45 0.62 60.88
C ASP A 501 -19.59 2.11 60.57
N ASP A 502 -18.69 2.97 61.09
CA ASP A 502 -18.63 4.42 60.79
C ASP A 502 -18.48 4.64 59.27
N LEU A 503 -17.58 3.88 58.61
CA LEU A 503 -17.36 3.97 57.18
C LEU A 503 -18.59 3.53 56.38
N THR A 504 -19.27 2.48 56.84
CA THR A 504 -20.50 1.97 56.22
C THR A 504 -21.64 2.97 56.36
N GLU A 505 -21.85 3.57 57.52
CA GLU A 505 -22.85 4.60 57.75
C GLU A 505 -22.64 5.85 56.87
N LEU A 506 -21.38 6.18 56.60
CA LEU A 506 -21.00 7.29 55.73
C LEU A 506 -21.00 6.90 54.22
N GLY A 507 -21.42 5.69 53.87
CA GLY A 507 -21.44 5.22 52.48
C GLY A 507 -20.05 5.02 51.85
N LEU A 508 -19.03 4.79 52.68
CA LEU A 508 -17.64 4.63 52.25
C LEU A 508 -17.23 3.15 52.19
N GLY A 509 -17.64 2.47 51.14
CA GLY A 509 -17.20 1.09 50.85
C GLY A 509 -15.76 1.01 50.30
N PRO A 510 -15.28 -0.20 50.04
CA PRO A 510 -13.90 -0.41 49.55
C PRO A 510 -13.57 0.32 48.26
N LYS A 511 -14.57 0.56 47.38
CA LYS A 511 -14.40 1.27 46.10
C LYS A 511 -14.27 2.78 46.31
N GLU A 512 -15.09 3.35 47.16
CA GLU A 512 -15.11 4.78 47.53
C GLU A 512 -13.83 5.15 48.28
N LEU A 513 -13.39 4.33 49.21
CA LEU A 513 -12.13 4.52 49.94
C LEU A 513 -10.91 4.42 49.00
N ALA A 514 -10.93 3.50 48.06
CA ALA A 514 -9.86 3.40 47.04
C ALA A 514 -9.86 4.60 46.08
N ALA A 515 -11.02 5.18 45.80
CA ALA A 515 -11.11 6.38 44.99
C ALA A 515 -10.62 7.62 45.75
N ALA A 516 -10.97 7.76 47.05
CA ALA A 516 -10.48 8.82 47.92
C ALA A 516 -8.95 8.76 48.12
N GLU A 517 -8.39 7.55 48.24
CA GLU A 517 -6.93 7.32 48.30
C GLU A 517 -6.24 7.74 47.01
N ARG A 518 -6.75 7.32 45.84
CA ARG A 518 -6.23 7.75 44.53
C ARG A 518 -6.34 9.25 44.28
N ALA A 519 -7.36 9.86 44.85
CA ALA A 519 -7.53 11.32 44.86
C ALA A 519 -6.61 12.05 45.85
N GLY A 520 -5.77 11.32 46.59
CA GLY A 520 -4.85 11.90 47.59
C GLY A 520 -5.53 12.49 48.81
N ARG A 521 -6.81 12.12 49.06
CA ARG A 521 -7.60 12.65 50.15
C ARG A 521 -7.50 11.84 51.44
N LEU A 522 -7.38 10.53 51.31
CA LEU A 522 -7.23 9.59 52.41
C LEU A 522 -6.00 8.69 52.18
N LEU A 523 -5.43 8.19 53.28
CA LEU A 523 -4.35 7.17 53.29
C LEU A 523 -4.95 5.90 53.87
N ARG A 524 -4.86 4.79 53.07
CA ARG A 524 -5.29 3.48 53.53
C ARG A 524 -4.12 2.67 53.99
N LEU A 525 -4.19 2.18 55.19
CA LEU A 525 -3.21 1.27 55.77
C LEU A 525 -3.77 -0.16 55.80
N LYS A 526 -2.91 -1.14 56.14
CA LYS A 526 -3.33 -2.53 56.35
C LYS A 526 -4.46 -2.62 57.38
N GLN A 527 -5.23 -3.72 57.35
CA GLN A 527 -6.36 -3.98 58.26
C GLN A 527 -7.50 -2.94 58.20
N GLY A 528 -7.68 -2.27 57.03
CA GLY A 528 -8.78 -1.34 56.84
C GLY A 528 -8.65 -0.02 57.57
N ILE A 529 -7.50 0.34 58.08
CA ILE A 529 -7.25 1.61 58.76
C ILE A 529 -7.20 2.73 57.72
N VAL A 530 -7.92 3.80 57.96
CA VAL A 530 -7.97 5.00 57.13
C VAL A 530 -7.52 6.21 57.93
N LEU A 531 -6.55 6.96 57.37
CA LEU A 531 -5.99 8.19 57.98
C LEU A 531 -5.91 9.30 56.91
N LEU A 532 -5.46 10.49 57.31
CA LEU A 532 -5.11 11.54 56.36
C LEU A 532 -3.74 11.28 55.70
N PRO A 533 -3.47 11.74 54.49
CA PRO A 533 -2.16 11.68 53.89
C PRO A 533 -1.05 12.39 54.68
N SER A 534 -1.40 13.35 55.49
CA SER A 534 -0.49 14.06 56.40
C SER A 534 -0.15 13.28 57.68
N ALA A 535 -0.85 12.18 58.00
CA ALA A 535 -0.68 11.42 59.22
C ALA A 535 0.75 10.82 59.41
N PRO A 536 1.45 10.35 58.36
CA PRO A 536 2.82 9.87 58.53
C PRO A 536 3.79 10.94 59.02
N GLU A 537 3.71 12.15 58.49
CA GLU A 537 4.59 13.26 58.87
C GLU A 537 4.24 13.77 60.27
N GLU A 538 2.95 13.87 60.62
CA GLU A 538 2.50 14.20 61.94
C GLU A 538 2.93 13.12 62.99
N ALA A 539 2.87 11.84 62.60
CA ALA A 539 3.38 10.74 63.41
C ALA A 539 4.89 10.85 63.62
N ARG A 540 5.64 11.17 62.58
CA ARG A 540 7.10 11.38 62.67
C ARG A 540 7.41 12.49 63.68
N ARG A 541 6.71 13.59 63.63
CA ARG A 541 6.88 14.72 64.56
C ARG A 541 6.66 14.31 66.01
N ARG A 542 5.52 13.65 66.32
CA ARG A 542 5.24 13.20 67.70
C ARG A 542 6.15 12.10 68.20
N LEU A 543 6.59 11.20 67.34
CA LEU A 543 7.54 10.13 67.68
C LEU A 543 8.96 10.65 67.90
N ALA A 544 9.32 11.82 67.35
CA ALA A 544 10.61 12.47 67.61
C ALA A 544 10.75 13.01 69.03
N GLU A 545 9.65 13.24 69.70
CA GLU A 545 9.63 13.69 71.11
C GLU A 545 9.87 12.55 72.10
N LEU A 546 9.89 11.29 71.62
CA LEU A 546 10.13 10.12 72.45
C LEU A 546 11.64 9.79 72.57
N GLU A 547 12.01 9.26 73.72
CA GLU A 547 13.35 8.66 73.89
C GLU A 547 13.55 7.51 72.91
N GLN A 548 14.69 7.52 72.21
CA GLN A 548 15.02 6.52 71.19
C GLN A 548 15.94 5.45 71.74
N PRO A 549 15.72 4.16 71.45
CA PRO A 549 14.62 3.56 70.71
C PRO A 549 13.31 3.48 71.55
N PHE A 550 12.15 3.68 70.90
CA PHE A 550 10.86 3.63 71.54
C PHE A 550 10.12 2.29 71.33
N THR A 551 9.26 1.95 72.29
CA THR A 551 8.39 0.77 72.22
C THR A 551 7.05 1.09 71.52
N LEU A 552 6.37 0.04 71.01
CA LEU A 552 4.99 0.19 70.48
C LEU A 552 4.06 0.85 71.50
N SER A 553 4.22 0.55 72.82
CA SER A 553 3.40 1.15 73.88
C SER A 553 3.67 2.65 74.04
N ALA A 554 4.91 3.08 73.97
CA ALA A 554 5.29 4.49 74.00
C ALA A 554 4.76 5.22 72.78
N ALA A 555 4.95 4.68 71.58
CA ALA A 555 4.42 5.24 70.32
C ALA A 555 2.88 5.39 70.38
N ARG A 556 2.16 4.37 70.82
CA ARG A 556 0.71 4.40 70.98
C ARG A 556 0.24 5.53 71.89
N LYS A 557 0.90 5.73 73.01
CA LYS A 557 0.58 6.82 73.95
C LYS A 557 0.87 8.19 73.33
N ALA A 558 2.02 8.39 72.73
CA ALA A 558 2.42 9.65 72.10
C ALA A 558 1.49 10.02 70.92
N LEU A 559 1.04 9.06 70.15
CA LEU A 559 0.10 9.27 69.07
C LEU A 559 -1.35 9.41 69.56
N GLY A 560 -1.66 9.12 70.80
CA GLY A 560 -3.03 9.18 71.32
C GLY A 560 -3.96 8.17 70.64
N THR A 561 -3.50 6.95 70.36
CA THR A 561 -4.23 6.01 69.53
C THR A 561 -4.36 4.61 70.12
N THR A 562 -5.05 3.71 69.42
CA THR A 562 -5.23 2.31 69.78
C THR A 562 -4.13 1.43 69.13
N ARG A 563 -3.94 0.18 69.65
CA ARG A 563 -3.06 -0.80 69.00
C ARG A 563 -3.48 -1.10 67.57
N ARG A 564 -4.77 -1.08 67.27
CA ARG A 564 -5.34 -1.32 65.97
C ARG A 564 -4.79 -0.36 64.89
N VAL A 565 -4.59 0.90 65.27
CA VAL A 565 -4.08 1.95 64.37
C VAL A 565 -2.55 2.04 64.47
N ALA A 566 -1.97 1.95 65.67
CA ALA A 566 -0.52 2.11 65.83
C ALA A 566 0.29 1.09 65.10
N ILE A 567 -0.13 -0.18 65.03
CA ILE A 567 0.64 -1.26 64.37
C ILE A 567 0.74 -1.03 62.86
N PRO A 568 -0.40 -0.89 62.11
CA PRO A 568 -0.34 -0.63 60.69
C PRO A 568 0.36 0.69 60.30
N LEU A 569 0.21 1.74 61.13
CA LEU A 569 0.88 3.02 60.92
C LEU A 569 2.40 2.88 61.07
N LEU A 570 2.88 2.23 62.12
CA LEU A 570 4.31 2.01 62.33
C LEU A 570 4.91 1.06 61.26
N GLU A 571 4.20 0.04 60.82
CA GLU A 571 4.58 -0.77 59.69
C GLU A 571 4.70 0.02 58.39
N TYR A 572 3.76 0.96 58.15
CA TYR A 572 3.82 1.88 57.01
C TYR A 572 5.05 2.81 57.13
N LEU A 573 5.30 3.40 58.31
CA LEU A 573 6.49 4.23 58.55
C LEU A 573 7.81 3.45 58.37
N ASP A 574 7.85 2.18 58.78
CA ASP A 574 8.99 1.28 58.57
C ASP A 574 9.21 1.06 57.05
N ALA A 575 8.12 0.81 56.28
CA ALA A 575 8.18 0.63 54.82
C ALA A 575 8.61 1.90 54.08
N GLN A 576 8.18 3.07 54.54
CA GLN A 576 8.60 4.39 54.01
C GLN A 576 9.99 4.80 54.51
N ARG A 577 10.68 3.98 55.29
CA ARG A 577 12.02 4.23 55.89
C ARG A 577 12.05 5.45 56.80
N ILE A 578 10.90 5.86 57.32
CA ILE A 578 10.79 6.93 58.34
C ILE A 578 11.20 6.38 59.70
N THR A 579 10.86 5.12 59.98
CA THR A 579 11.31 4.39 61.18
C THR A 579 12.06 3.13 60.81
N ARG A 580 12.83 2.60 61.78
CA ARG A 580 13.52 1.31 61.65
C ARG A 580 13.19 0.46 62.88
N ARG A 581 12.70 -0.75 62.64
CA ARG A 581 12.48 -1.76 63.66
C ARG A 581 13.80 -2.43 64.04
N GLY A 582 14.14 -2.41 65.30
CA GLY A 582 15.33 -3.08 65.88
C GLY A 582 14.95 -4.37 66.60
N ASP A 583 15.96 -4.96 67.26
CA ASP A 583 15.81 -6.18 68.08
C ASP A 583 14.90 -5.92 69.30
N GLY A 584 14.07 -6.92 69.67
CA GLY A 584 13.08 -6.76 70.74
C GLY A 584 11.83 -5.97 70.39
N GLY A 585 11.65 -5.59 69.09
CA GLY A 585 10.42 -4.93 68.62
C GLY A 585 10.39 -3.43 68.88
N GLN A 586 11.46 -2.83 69.34
CA GLN A 586 11.61 -1.37 69.47
C GLN A 586 11.86 -0.72 68.12
N ARG A 587 11.63 0.58 67.98
CA ARG A 587 11.83 1.36 66.74
C ARG A 587 12.65 2.61 67.03
N THR A 588 13.40 3.03 66.02
CA THR A 588 14.10 4.32 66.02
C THR A 588 13.65 5.13 64.81
N LEU A 589 13.55 6.45 64.95
CA LEU A 589 13.40 7.36 63.82
C LEU A 589 14.70 7.40 63.00
N ARG A 590 14.54 7.60 61.70
CA ARG A 590 15.66 7.81 60.76
C ARG A 590 15.80 9.26 60.37
#